data_b04cc785a5fc0f5bef3e33369926645c
#
_entry.id   b04cc785a5fc0f5bef3e33369926645c
#
_cell.length_a   1.000
_cell.length_b   1.000
_cell.length_c   1.000
_cell.angle_alpha   90.00
_cell.angle_beta   90.00
_cell.angle_gamma   90.00
#
_symmetry.space_group_name_H-M   'P 1'
#
loop_
_entity.id
_entity.type
_entity.pdbx_description
1 polymer ?
#
loop_
_entity_poly.entity_id
_entity_poly.type
_entity_poly.pdbx_seq_one_letter_code
_entity_poly.pdbx_strand_id
1 'polypeptide(L)'
;MFMARHRRLARGASIRGGSRSSRGSAGAVSGRDALWLNTQQRRYDFHLGEAIRAAIQGSHDKATKHSQTALSISRELYAGAPDPARHQPDLAAALCTHARYGGGWQAIAMLAESAGHYTELAEADPAAYEVARVDVLTRVALASDEAGNPRAAISLLREVIGLYLKAPAGDPDERDIGVARARFHLGRCLLATGQPGDGLAETDAGLELAAEVLDRLPLALAVTEPGWLDAAPRYLQLAAPDWAAAAVRSMAGHAAAGRWQRAAISAQAAVLISGGLAGLGGETLRDAHAAITTRAAEILATYRLSCST
;
A
#
# COMPACT_ATOMS: atom_id res chain seq x y z
N MET A 1 -5.96 7.59 6.74
CA MET A 1 -7.03 6.80 7.40
C MET A 1 -6.46 5.55 8.08
N PHE A 2 -5.49 4.86 7.50
CA PHE A 2 -4.80 3.72 8.08
C PHE A 2 -4.25 3.98 9.50
N MET A 3 -3.59 5.12 9.71
CA MET A 3 -3.07 5.54 11.01
C MET A 3 -4.13 5.84 12.07
N ALA A 4 -5.34 6.28 11.67
CA ALA A 4 -6.43 6.52 12.62
C ALA A 4 -7.04 5.20 13.15
N ARG A 5 -7.00 4.12 12.36
CA ARG A 5 -7.47 2.78 12.76
C ARG A 5 -6.52 2.14 13.79
N HIS A 6 -5.20 2.28 13.58
CA HIS A 6 -4.19 1.81 14.55
C HIS A 6 -4.35 2.46 15.93
N ARG A 7 -4.65 3.76 16.00
CA ARG A 7 -4.89 4.44 17.28
C ARG A 7 -6.13 3.95 18.02
N ARG A 8 -7.19 3.56 17.31
CA ARG A 8 -8.40 3.00 17.96
C ARG A 8 -8.15 1.59 18.49
N LEU A 9 -7.38 0.76 17.78
CA LEU A 9 -7.04 -0.60 18.20
C LEU A 9 -6.07 -0.59 19.39
N ALA A 10 -5.02 0.21 19.34
CA ALA A 10 -4.08 0.35 20.45
C ALA A 10 -4.73 0.90 21.73
N ARG A 11 -5.67 1.85 21.63
CA ARG A 11 -6.43 2.34 22.79
C ARG A 11 -7.46 1.34 23.32
N GLY A 12 -8.04 0.51 22.45
CA GLY A 12 -9.02 -0.52 22.83
C GLY A 12 -8.36 -1.72 23.53
N ALA A 13 -7.18 -2.12 23.14
CA ALA A 13 -6.45 -3.23 23.75
C ALA A 13 -5.97 -2.91 25.19
N SER A 14 -5.65 -1.64 25.49
CA SER A 14 -5.21 -1.21 26.82
C SER A 14 -6.28 -1.27 27.92
N ILE A 15 -7.56 -1.44 27.58
CA ILE A 15 -8.67 -1.39 28.55
C ILE A 15 -9.16 -2.79 28.98
N ARG A 16 -8.76 -3.89 28.32
CA ARG A 16 -9.28 -5.25 28.61
C ARG A 16 -8.29 -6.27 29.15
N GLY A 17 -7.05 -5.91 29.39
CA GLY A 17 -6.00 -6.79 29.95
C GLY A 17 -5.92 -6.74 31.46
N GLY A 18 -7.03 -6.93 32.17
CA GLY A 18 -7.03 -7.17 33.59
C GLY A 18 -6.75 -8.63 33.92
N SER A 19 -5.51 -9.06 34.02
CA SER A 19 -5.17 -10.30 34.72
C SER A 19 -3.98 -10.11 35.67
N ARG A 20 -4.21 -10.61 36.82
CA ARG A 20 -3.48 -10.62 38.08
C ARG A 20 -1.99 -10.98 37.95
N SER A 21 -1.23 -10.27 38.79
CA SER A 21 -0.09 -10.81 39.55
C SER A 21 1.23 -11.03 38.82
N SER A 22 2.10 -10.02 38.88
CA SER A 22 3.40 -10.17 39.53
C SER A 22 3.85 -8.81 40.03
N ARG A 23 3.87 -8.63 41.35
CA ARG A 23 4.48 -7.47 42.01
C ARG A 23 6.00 -7.56 41.85
N GLY A 24 6.51 -7.23 40.66
CA GLY A 24 7.86 -6.75 40.49
C GLY A 24 7.80 -5.23 40.60
N SER A 25 8.69 -4.63 41.36
CA SER A 25 8.80 -3.20 41.58
C SER A 25 9.01 -2.42 40.28
N ALA A 26 7.95 -2.14 39.57
CA ALA A 26 7.93 -1.10 38.55
C ALA A 26 8.09 0.22 39.30
N GLY A 27 9.29 0.82 39.21
CA GLY A 27 9.55 2.13 39.79
C GLY A 27 8.46 3.09 39.35
N ALA A 28 7.77 3.74 40.27
CA ALA A 28 6.74 4.71 39.99
C ALA A 28 7.36 5.80 39.12
N VAL A 29 6.87 5.92 37.85
CA VAL A 29 7.28 6.98 36.94
C VAL A 29 7.05 8.31 37.64
N SER A 30 8.11 9.13 37.78
CA SER A 30 7.98 10.42 38.45
C SER A 30 6.93 11.27 37.75
N GLY A 31 6.24 12.13 38.48
CA GLY A 31 5.23 13.03 37.90
C GLY A 31 5.83 13.92 36.79
N ARG A 32 7.13 14.21 36.83
CA ARG A 32 7.87 14.94 35.78
C ARG A 32 8.04 14.09 34.54
N ASP A 33 8.39 12.81 34.66
CA ASP A 33 8.59 11.92 33.53
C ASP A 33 7.25 11.65 32.82
N ALA A 34 6.19 11.47 33.58
CA ALA A 34 4.83 11.31 33.04
C ALA A 34 4.37 12.55 32.26
N LEU A 35 4.68 13.75 32.76
CA LEU A 35 4.35 15.00 32.07
C LEU A 35 5.18 15.17 30.78
N TRP A 36 6.48 14.84 30.83
CA TRP A 36 7.37 14.89 29.68
C TRP A 36 6.88 13.91 28.59
N LEU A 37 6.62 12.64 28.93
CA LEU A 37 6.12 11.63 27.99
C LEU A 37 4.82 12.09 27.32
N ASN A 38 3.86 12.62 28.10
CA ASN A 38 2.60 13.13 27.55
C ASN A 38 2.81 14.32 26.59
N THR A 39 3.74 15.19 26.93
CA THR A 39 4.07 16.36 26.08
C THR A 39 4.70 15.92 24.78
N GLN A 40 5.67 15.01 24.82
CA GLN A 40 6.31 14.48 23.62
C GLN A 40 5.32 13.69 22.74
N GLN A 41 4.42 12.89 23.34
CA GLN A 41 3.40 12.17 22.60
C GLN A 41 2.45 13.12 21.85
N ARG A 42 2.02 14.22 22.48
CA ARG A 42 1.18 15.22 21.81
C ARG A 42 1.92 15.92 20.66
N ARG A 43 3.20 16.23 20.85
CA ARG A 43 4.05 16.81 19.80
C ARG A 43 4.22 15.85 18.63
N TYR A 44 4.51 14.58 18.90
CA TYR A 44 4.57 13.52 17.89
C TYR A 44 3.28 13.46 17.08
N ASP A 45 2.13 13.37 17.76
CA ASP A 45 0.82 13.30 17.15
C ASP A 45 0.52 14.49 16.24
N PHE A 46 0.88 15.68 16.69
CA PHE A 46 0.75 16.91 15.91
C PHE A 46 1.60 16.87 14.64
N HIS A 47 2.89 16.59 14.78
CA HIS A 47 3.80 16.60 13.62
C HIS A 47 3.49 15.49 12.63
N LEU A 48 3.13 14.29 13.08
CA LEU A 48 2.71 13.22 12.17
C LEU A 48 1.44 13.61 11.40
N GLY A 49 0.47 14.21 12.08
CA GLY A 49 -0.77 14.71 11.47
C GLY A 49 -0.50 15.81 10.42
N GLU A 50 0.39 16.76 10.73
CA GLU A 50 0.77 17.81 9.80
C GLU A 50 1.54 17.28 8.58
N ALA A 51 2.42 16.28 8.77
CA ALA A 51 3.12 15.64 7.65
C ALA A 51 2.13 15.02 6.65
N ILE A 52 1.14 14.28 7.16
CA ILE A 52 0.11 13.66 6.32
C ILE A 52 -0.74 14.72 5.61
N ARG A 53 -1.14 15.77 6.32
CA ARG A 53 -1.94 16.86 5.76
C ARG A 53 -1.20 17.62 4.67
N ALA A 54 0.07 17.97 4.91
CA ALA A 54 0.93 18.63 3.94
C ALA A 54 1.15 17.78 2.69
N ALA A 55 1.29 16.45 2.85
CA ALA A 55 1.41 15.54 1.72
C ALA A 55 0.15 15.50 0.86
N ILE A 56 -1.04 15.46 1.47
CA ILE A 56 -2.32 15.53 0.75
C ILE A 56 -2.45 16.85 -0.04
N GLN A 57 -1.91 17.94 0.51
CA GLN A 57 -1.91 19.26 -0.12
C GLN A 57 -0.79 19.44 -1.17
N GLY A 58 0.02 18.42 -1.43
CA GLY A 58 1.17 18.50 -2.37
C GLY A 58 2.35 19.31 -1.85
N SER A 59 2.37 19.70 -0.56
CA SER A 59 3.43 20.51 0.05
C SER A 59 4.57 19.62 0.55
N HIS A 60 5.40 19.11 -0.37
CA HIS A 60 6.45 18.12 -0.07
C HIS A 60 7.46 18.59 0.99
N ASP A 61 7.93 19.84 0.92
CA ASP A 61 8.89 20.38 1.89
C ASP A 61 8.33 20.41 3.31
N LYS A 62 7.07 20.84 3.45
CA LYS A 62 6.38 20.84 4.75
C LYS A 62 6.18 19.41 5.27
N ALA A 63 5.77 18.50 4.40
CA ALA A 63 5.58 17.11 4.73
C ALA A 63 6.89 16.47 5.21
N THR A 64 8.00 16.71 4.51
CA THR A 64 9.35 16.26 4.89
C THR A 64 9.75 16.80 6.26
N LYS A 65 9.64 18.11 6.48
CA LYS A 65 10.01 18.74 7.76
C LYS A 65 9.21 18.18 8.94
N HIS A 66 7.90 18.07 8.78
CA HIS A 66 7.06 17.55 9.85
C HIS A 66 7.29 16.06 10.11
N SER A 67 7.46 15.25 9.07
CA SER A 67 7.75 13.82 9.24
C SER A 67 9.12 13.57 9.90
N GLN A 68 10.13 14.38 9.57
CA GLN A 68 11.44 14.33 10.23
C GLN A 68 11.33 14.66 11.72
N THR A 69 10.57 15.71 12.07
CA THR A 69 10.35 16.08 13.47
C THR A 69 9.59 14.98 14.22
N ALA A 70 8.56 14.39 13.61
CA ALA A 70 7.83 13.26 14.20
C ALA A 70 8.76 12.06 14.44
N LEU A 71 9.64 11.74 13.49
CA LEU A 71 10.62 10.66 13.62
C LEU A 71 11.63 10.93 14.76
N SER A 72 12.14 12.14 14.88
CA SER A 72 13.04 12.51 15.99
C SER A 72 12.35 12.30 17.33
N ILE A 73 11.13 12.81 17.49
CA ILE A 73 10.36 12.66 18.73
C ILE A 73 10.06 11.19 19.05
N SER A 74 9.68 10.39 18.05
CA SER A 74 9.38 8.97 18.26
C SER A 74 10.62 8.16 18.68
N ARG A 75 11.80 8.50 18.13
CA ARG A 75 13.08 7.92 18.57
C ARG A 75 13.42 8.30 20.01
N GLU A 76 13.23 9.57 20.39
CA GLU A 76 13.42 10.02 21.77
C GLU A 76 12.48 9.31 22.75
N LEU A 77 11.20 9.15 22.39
CA LEU A 77 10.21 8.42 23.18
C LEU A 77 10.58 6.94 23.33
N TYR A 78 10.96 6.29 22.23
CA TYR A 78 11.36 4.89 22.23
C TYR A 78 12.62 4.63 23.07
N ALA A 79 13.63 5.51 22.97
CA ALA A 79 14.89 5.36 23.69
C ALA A 79 14.80 5.79 25.17
N GLY A 80 13.96 6.77 25.50
CA GLY A 80 13.89 7.40 26.82
C GLY A 80 12.76 6.93 27.72
N ALA A 81 11.78 6.17 27.19
CA ALA A 81 10.66 5.70 27.98
C ALA A 81 11.03 4.51 28.87
N PRO A 82 10.45 4.41 30.07
CA PRO A 82 10.62 3.23 30.95
C PRO A 82 10.09 1.93 30.31
N ASP A 83 9.15 2.05 29.37
CA ASP A 83 8.59 0.96 28.58
C ASP A 83 8.70 1.32 27.08
N PRO A 84 9.83 0.99 26.43
CA PRO A 84 10.04 1.26 25.00
C PRO A 84 9.01 0.57 24.11
N ALA A 85 8.56 -0.63 24.46
CA ALA A 85 7.62 -1.42 23.66
C ALA A 85 6.30 -0.66 23.41
N ARG A 86 5.89 0.19 24.35
CA ARG A 86 4.71 1.05 24.20
C ARG A 86 4.83 2.07 23.06
N HIS A 87 6.04 2.52 22.74
CA HIS A 87 6.32 3.53 21.73
C HIS A 87 6.85 2.94 20.41
N GLN A 88 7.06 1.63 20.37
CA GLN A 88 7.51 0.92 19.17
C GLN A 88 6.57 1.09 17.96
N PRO A 89 5.22 1.04 18.11
CA PRO A 89 4.31 1.29 16.98
C PRO A 89 4.42 2.72 16.41
N ASP A 90 4.63 3.71 17.28
CA ASP A 90 4.79 5.11 16.88
C ASP A 90 6.10 5.31 16.12
N LEU A 91 7.20 4.66 16.56
CA LEU A 91 8.49 4.68 15.86
C LEU A 91 8.37 4.04 14.47
N ALA A 92 7.79 2.84 14.39
CA ALA A 92 7.58 2.14 13.13
C ALA A 92 6.76 2.99 12.14
N ALA A 93 5.69 3.62 12.61
CA ALA A 93 4.83 4.50 11.81
C ALA A 93 5.56 5.77 11.35
N ALA A 94 6.39 6.37 12.20
CA ALA A 94 7.17 7.56 11.86
C ALA A 94 8.24 7.25 10.81
N LEU A 95 8.96 6.13 10.95
CA LEU A 95 9.93 5.64 9.96
C LEU A 95 9.29 5.44 8.59
N CYS A 96 8.18 4.70 8.54
CA CYS A 96 7.43 4.45 7.33
C CYS A 96 6.90 5.74 6.67
N THR A 97 6.46 6.72 7.48
CA THR A 97 5.96 8.00 6.98
C THR A 97 7.10 8.86 6.43
N HIS A 98 8.23 8.95 7.14
CA HIS A 98 9.35 9.77 6.70
C HIS A 98 10.07 9.18 5.48
N ALA A 99 10.13 7.86 5.36
CA ALA A 99 10.72 7.18 4.21
C ALA A 99 10.10 7.59 2.85
N ARG A 100 8.84 8.06 2.84
CA ARG A 100 8.18 8.57 1.62
C ARG A 100 8.86 9.80 1.02
N TYR A 101 9.61 10.54 1.83
CA TYR A 101 10.26 11.79 1.45
C TYR A 101 11.78 11.63 1.34
N GLY A 102 12.31 10.50 1.79
CA GLY A 102 13.70 10.07 1.55
C GLY A 102 13.83 9.44 0.19
N GLY A 103 14.98 9.62 -0.48
CA GLY A 103 15.27 8.96 -1.75
C GLY A 103 16.18 7.73 -1.61
N GLY A 104 16.09 6.82 -2.58
CA GLY A 104 17.04 5.73 -2.76
C GLY A 104 17.26 4.85 -1.52
N TRP A 105 18.52 4.56 -1.20
CA TRP A 105 18.89 3.64 -0.12
C TRP A 105 18.48 4.10 1.27
N GLN A 106 18.37 5.41 1.49
CA GLN A 106 17.95 5.94 2.78
C GLN A 106 16.47 5.61 3.08
N ALA A 107 15.60 5.71 2.07
CA ALA A 107 14.21 5.30 2.19
C ALA A 107 14.09 3.79 2.47
N ILE A 108 14.86 2.97 1.77
CA ILE A 108 14.88 1.51 1.96
C ILE A 108 15.33 1.17 3.39
N ALA A 109 16.39 1.80 3.91
CA ALA A 109 16.89 1.56 5.26
C ALA A 109 15.82 1.88 6.32
N MET A 110 15.14 3.03 6.19
CA MET A 110 14.05 3.41 7.11
C MET A 110 12.86 2.47 7.03
N LEU A 111 12.49 2.03 5.83
CA LEU A 111 11.40 1.07 5.64
C LEU A 111 11.78 -0.31 6.20
N ALA A 112 13.03 -0.75 6.07
CA ALA A 112 13.52 -2.00 6.65
C ALA A 112 13.52 -1.95 8.18
N GLU A 113 13.97 -0.83 8.79
CA GLU A 113 13.86 -0.60 10.24
C GLU A 113 12.40 -0.66 10.69
N SER A 114 11.49 0.01 9.98
CA SER A 114 10.05 -0.04 10.26
C SER A 114 9.47 -1.45 10.14
N ALA A 115 9.88 -2.21 9.12
CA ALA A 115 9.44 -3.60 8.91
C ALA A 115 9.91 -4.51 10.05
N GLY A 116 11.13 -4.33 10.56
CA GLY A 116 11.62 -5.04 11.75
C GLY A 116 10.72 -4.81 12.96
N HIS A 117 10.43 -3.56 13.28
CA HIS A 117 9.53 -3.21 14.38
C HIS A 117 8.12 -3.79 14.21
N TYR A 118 7.52 -3.71 13.01
CA TYR A 118 6.20 -4.29 12.79
C TYR A 118 6.22 -5.82 12.78
N THR A 119 7.34 -6.47 12.46
CA THR A 119 7.49 -7.92 12.59
C THR A 119 7.43 -8.35 14.05
N GLU A 120 8.21 -7.71 14.94
CA GLU A 120 8.18 -7.97 16.38
C GLU A 120 6.79 -7.71 16.98
N LEU A 121 6.13 -6.61 16.58
CA LEU A 121 4.78 -6.27 17.01
C LEU A 121 3.73 -7.29 16.53
N ALA A 122 3.85 -7.78 15.29
CA ALA A 122 2.95 -8.77 14.73
C ALA A 122 3.15 -10.16 15.33
N GLU A 123 4.36 -10.51 15.77
CA GLU A 123 4.60 -11.73 16.53
C GLU A 123 3.89 -11.70 17.89
N ALA A 124 3.84 -10.53 18.54
CA ALA A 124 3.17 -10.34 19.83
C ALA A 124 1.64 -10.22 19.68
N ASP A 125 1.15 -9.51 18.67
CA ASP A 125 -0.28 -9.28 18.38
C ASP A 125 -0.53 -9.23 16.86
N PRO A 126 -0.69 -10.41 16.21
CA PRO A 126 -0.93 -10.48 14.76
C PRO A 126 -2.20 -9.74 14.32
N ALA A 127 -3.26 -9.78 15.14
CA ALA A 127 -4.52 -9.15 14.80
C ALA A 127 -4.42 -7.61 14.70
N ALA A 128 -3.53 -7.01 15.48
CA ALA A 128 -3.31 -5.57 15.48
C ALA A 128 -2.29 -5.11 14.43
N TYR A 129 -1.25 -5.89 14.13
CA TYR A 129 -0.08 -5.38 13.41
C TYR A 129 0.27 -6.10 12.10
N GLU A 130 -0.32 -7.27 11.80
CA GLU A 130 0.01 -8.02 10.57
C GLU A 130 -0.22 -7.20 9.29
N VAL A 131 -1.33 -6.47 9.22
CA VAL A 131 -1.64 -5.62 8.07
C VAL A 131 -0.61 -4.50 7.90
N ALA A 132 -0.14 -3.90 9.00
CA ALA A 132 0.90 -2.88 8.97
C ALA A 132 2.24 -3.46 8.51
N ARG A 133 2.61 -4.66 8.98
CA ARG A 133 3.80 -5.39 8.55
C ARG A 133 3.79 -5.61 7.04
N VAL A 134 2.69 -6.12 6.51
CA VAL A 134 2.54 -6.39 5.08
C VAL A 134 2.59 -5.12 4.23
N ASP A 135 1.96 -4.01 4.68
CA ASP A 135 2.03 -2.71 3.99
C ASP A 135 3.47 -2.19 3.92
N VAL A 136 4.21 -2.28 5.02
CA VAL A 136 5.61 -1.83 5.06
C VAL A 136 6.51 -2.71 4.20
N LEU A 137 6.38 -4.03 4.24
CA LEU A 137 7.13 -4.95 3.37
C LEU A 137 6.86 -4.68 1.89
N THR A 138 5.61 -4.39 1.53
CA THR A 138 5.25 -3.96 0.17
C THR A 138 6.02 -2.71 -0.23
N ARG A 139 6.12 -1.71 0.66
CA ARG A 139 6.87 -0.47 0.40
C ARG A 139 8.38 -0.71 0.29
N VAL A 140 8.95 -1.62 1.10
CA VAL A 140 10.37 -2.03 0.96
C VAL A 140 10.59 -2.62 -0.43
N ALA A 141 9.70 -3.48 -0.90
CA ALA A 141 9.79 -4.07 -2.23
C ALA A 141 9.73 -3.01 -3.34
N LEU A 142 8.78 -2.08 -3.26
CA LEU A 142 8.65 -1.00 -4.24
C LEU A 142 9.88 -0.08 -4.26
N ALA A 143 10.36 0.33 -3.10
CA ALA A 143 11.57 1.15 -2.99
C ALA A 143 12.81 0.42 -3.51
N SER A 144 12.90 -0.90 -3.32
CA SER A 144 13.99 -1.72 -3.84
C SER A 144 13.95 -1.79 -5.37
N ASP A 145 12.78 -1.90 -5.98
CA ASP A 145 12.61 -1.88 -7.43
C ASP A 145 12.95 -0.50 -8.01
N GLU A 146 12.47 0.57 -7.40
CA GLU A 146 12.78 1.96 -7.79
C GLU A 146 14.29 2.27 -7.68
N ALA A 147 14.99 1.64 -6.73
CA ALA A 147 16.44 1.74 -6.60
C ALA A 147 17.22 0.82 -7.58
N GLY A 148 16.53 0.16 -8.53
CA GLY A 148 17.14 -0.68 -9.56
C GLY A 148 17.47 -2.10 -9.08
N ASN A 149 16.86 -2.58 -7.99
CA ASN A 149 17.02 -3.95 -7.49
C ASN A 149 15.73 -4.77 -7.57
N PRO A 150 15.22 -5.06 -8.79
CA PRO A 150 13.98 -5.81 -8.97
C PRO A 150 14.05 -7.26 -8.45
N ARG A 151 15.26 -7.86 -8.36
CA ARG A 151 15.40 -9.22 -7.81
C ARG A 151 15.06 -9.28 -6.32
N ALA A 152 15.52 -8.30 -5.54
CA ALA A 152 15.15 -8.19 -4.13
C ALA A 152 13.64 -7.93 -3.98
N ALA A 153 13.07 -7.06 -4.81
CA ALA A 153 11.64 -6.78 -4.84
C ALA A 153 10.80 -8.05 -5.13
N ILE A 154 11.24 -8.91 -6.05
CA ILE A 154 10.56 -10.18 -6.37
C ILE A 154 10.42 -11.07 -5.12
N SER A 155 11.51 -11.24 -4.37
CA SER A 155 11.49 -12.08 -3.16
C SER A 155 10.52 -11.54 -2.11
N LEU A 156 10.58 -10.23 -1.85
CA LEU A 156 9.70 -9.56 -0.88
C LEU A 156 8.24 -9.59 -1.31
N LEU A 157 7.93 -9.39 -2.60
CA LEU A 157 6.56 -9.42 -3.10
C LEU A 157 5.93 -10.82 -3.02
N ARG A 158 6.72 -11.87 -3.23
CA ARG A 158 6.26 -13.26 -3.00
C ARG A 158 5.94 -13.52 -1.54
N GLU A 159 6.77 -13.03 -0.63
CA GLU A 159 6.51 -13.10 0.81
C GLU A 159 5.25 -12.34 1.19
N VAL A 160 5.10 -11.10 0.71
CA VAL A 160 3.91 -10.26 0.92
C VAL A 160 2.63 -10.95 0.47
N ILE A 161 2.62 -11.56 -0.72
CA ILE A 161 1.48 -12.33 -1.21
C ILE A 161 1.16 -13.49 -0.25
N GLY A 162 2.18 -14.23 0.17
CA GLY A 162 2.02 -15.33 1.13
C GLY A 162 1.48 -14.89 2.49
N LEU A 163 1.87 -13.71 2.96
CA LEU A 163 1.37 -13.13 4.21
C LEU A 163 -0.09 -12.66 4.09
N TYR A 164 -0.47 -11.98 3.02
CA TYR A 164 -1.86 -11.62 2.77
C TYR A 164 -2.79 -12.83 2.77
N LEU A 165 -2.36 -13.93 2.13
CA LEU A 165 -3.16 -15.16 2.05
C LEU A 165 -3.31 -15.88 3.39
N LYS A 166 -2.40 -15.65 4.34
CA LYS A 166 -2.41 -16.22 5.70
C LYS A 166 -3.02 -15.29 6.74
N ALA A 167 -3.17 -14.00 6.42
CA ALA A 167 -3.62 -13.01 7.39
C ALA A 167 -5.00 -13.35 7.95
N PRO A 168 -5.18 -13.30 9.28
CA PRO A 168 -6.48 -13.47 9.89
C PRO A 168 -7.42 -12.34 9.47
N ALA A 169 -8.68 -12.65 9.42
CA ALA A 169 -9.78 -11.90 8.86
C ALA A 169 -9.77 -10.39 9.13
N GLY A 170 -9.37 -9.63 8.10
CA GLY A 170 -9.80 -8.25 7.87
C GLY A 170 -10.97 -8.23 6.89
N ASP A 171 -11.18 -7.10 6.24
CA ASP A 171 -12.05 -7.03 5.08
C ASP A 171 -11.47 -7.91 3.95
N PRO A 172 -12.16 -8.96 3.48
CA PRO A 172 -11.64 -9.85 2.45
C PRO A 172 -11.36 -9.10 1.14
N ASP A 173 -12.15 -8.09 0.79
CA ASP A 173 -11.96 -7.31 -0.43
C ASP A 173 -10.72 -6.41 -0.33
N GLU A 174 -10.46 -5.79 0.83
CA GLU A 174 -9.23 -5.04 1.07
C GLU A 174 -7.98 -5.93 0.97
N ARG A 175 -8.06 -7.16 1.50
CA ARG A 175 -7.00 -8.16 1.41
C ARG A 175 -6.76 -8.58 -0.05
N ASP A 176 -7.80 -8.92 -0.78
CA ASP A 176 -7.71 -9.41 -2.15
C ASP A 176 -7.16 -8.33 -3.08
N ILE A 177 -7.54 -7.07 -2.89
CA ILE A 177 -6.93 -5.93 -3.60
C ILE A 177 -5.45 -5.76 -3.20
N GLY A 178 -5.09 -6.00 -1.93
CA GLY A 178 -3.69 -6.01 -1.49
C GLY A 178 -2.86 -7.08 -2.22
N VAL A 179 -3.40 -8.29 -2.34
CA VAL A 179 -2.79 -9.39 -3.14
C VAL A 179 -2.68 -9.01 -4.60
N ALA A 180 -3.74 -8.46 -5.21
CA ALA A 180 -3.74 -8.05 -6.60
C ALA A 180 -2.64 -7.02 -6.88
N ARG A 181 -2.51 -5.99 -6.04
CA ARG A 181 -1.44 -4.99 -6.14
C ARG A 181 -0.05 -5.60 -6.03
N ALA A 182 0.18 -6.49 -5.06
CA ALA A 182 1.46 -7.17 -4.91
C ALA A 182 1.80 -7.99 -6.17
N ARG A 183 0.82 -8.68 -6.78
CA ARG A 183 0.99 -9.39 -8.05
C ARG A 183 1.28 -8.44 -9.22
N PHE A 184 0.67 -7.26 -9.30
CA PHE A 184 0.97 -6.26 -10.32
C PHE A 184 2.45 -5.80 -10.26
N HIS A 185 2.96 -5.56 -9.06
CA HIS A 185 4.35 -5.16 -8.87
C HIS A 185 5.30 -6.34 -9.11
N LEU A 186 4.94 -7.55 -8.67
CA LEU A 186 5.71 -8.76 -8.95
C LEU A 186 5.81 -9.00 -10.46
N GLY A 187 4.71 -8.91 -11.19
CA GLY A 187 4.68 -9.03 -12.65
C GLY A 187 5.60 -8.02 -13.33
N ARG A 188 5.58 -6.75 -12.87
CA ARG A 188 6.48 -5.71 -13.38
C ARG A 188 7.96 -6.05 -13.15
N CYS A 189 8.32 -6.49 -11.95
CA CYS A 189 9.70 -6.85 -11.61
C CYS A 189 10.19 -8.08 -12.41
N LEU A 190 9.31 -9.07 -12.62
CA LEU A 190 9.61 -10.25 -13.44
C LEU A 190 9.84 -9.86 -14.91
N LEU A 191 9.02 -8.98 -15.47
CA LEU A 191 9.24 -8.44 -16.82
C LEU A 191 10.59 -7.71 -16.92
N ALA A 192 10.91 -6.85 -15.95
CA ALA A 192 12.17 -6.11 -15.91
C ALA A 192 13.41 -7.03 -15.76
N THR A 193 13.25 -8.22 -15.20
CA THR A 193 14.32 -9.23 -15.05
C THR A 193 14.39 -10.26 -16.17
N GLY A 194 13.64 -10.06 -17.26
CA GLY A 194 13.66 -10.93 -18.44
C GLY A 194 12.86 -12.23 -18.29
N GLN A 195 11.83 -12.22 -17.44
CA GLN A 195 10.91 -13.36 -17.21
C GLN A 195 9.49 -13.00 -17.71
N PRO A 196 9.30 -12.79 -19.04
CA PRO A 196 8.04 -12.23 -19.54
C PRO A 196 6.82 -13.15 -19.36
N GLY A 197 7.04 -14.47 -19.44
CA GLY A 197 5.95 -15.43 -19.22
C GLY A 197 5.38 -15.37 -17.82
N ASP A 198 6.25 -15.45 -16.82
CA ASP A 198 5.87 -15.38 -15.40
C ASP A 198 5.33 -13.99 -15.04
N GLY A 199 5.96 -12.93 -15.59
CA GLY A 199 5.52 -11.56 -15.35
C GLY A 199 4.10 -11.27 -15.84
N LEU A 200 3.73 -11.78 -17.02
CA LEU A 200 2.36 -11.69 -17.52
C LEU A 200 1.40 -12.56 -16.71
N ALA A 201 1.79 -13.77 -16.33
CA ALA A 201 0.96 -14.66 -15.53
C ALA A 201 0.59 -14.03 -14.16
N GLU A 202 1.56 -13.44 -13.47
CA GLU A 202 1.29 -12.75 -12.21
C GLU A 202 0.42 -11.49 -12.41
N THR A 203 0.64 -10.75 -13.50
CA THR A 203 -0.20 -9.58 -13.81
C THR A 203 -1.64 -10.00 -14.09
N ASP A 204 -1.85 -11.04 -14.90
CA ASP A 204 -3.19 -11.56 -15.22
C ASP A 204 -3.92 -12.07 -13.97
N ALA A 205 -3.24 -12.86 -13.11
CA ALA A 205 -3.81 -13.34 -11.86
C ALA A 205 -4.20 -12.19 -10.90
N GLY A 206 -3.44 -11.09 -10.91
CA GLY A 206 -3.81 -9.88 -10.19
C GLY A 206 -5.03 -9.19 -10.79
N LEU A 207 -5.14 -9.11 -12.12
CA LEU A 207 -6.29 -8.52 -12.82
C LEU A 207 -7.58 -9.34 -12.58
N GLU A 208 -7.49 -10.66 -12.63
CA GLU A 208 -8.61 -11.56 -12.36
C GLU A 208 -9.12 -11.36 -10.92
N LEU A 209 -8.23 -11.35 -9.94
CA LEU A 209 -8.60 -11.14 -8.53
C LEU A 209 -9.22 -9.75 -8.29
N ALA A 210 -8.66 -8.70 -8.91
CA ALA A 210 -9.21 -7.36 -8.80
C ALA A 210 -10.61 -7.24 -9.45
N ALA A 211 -10.85 -7.95 -10.55
CA ALA A 211 -12.16 -8.02 -11.19
C ALA A 211 -13.19 -8.74 -10.31
N GLU A 212 -12.80 -9.86 -9.67
CA GLU A 212 -13.66 -10.57 -8.71
C GLU A 212 -14.08 -9.67 -7.53
N VAL A 213 -13.18 -8.80 -7.04
CA VAL A 213 -13.53 -7.83 -5.99
C VAL A 213 -14.56 -6.83 -6.50
N LEU A 214 -14.40 -6.31 -7.73
CA LEU A 214 -15.41 -5.40 -8.32
C LEU A 214 -16.78 -6.06 -8.45
N ASP A 215 -16.83 -7.32 -8.87
CA ASP A 215 -18.09 -8.04 -9.04
C ASP A 215 -18.84 -8.27 -7.72
N ARG A 216 -18.11 -8.35 -6.60
CA ARG A 216 -18.68 -8.48 -5.26
C ARG A 216 -19.21 -7.17 -4.68
N LEU A 217 -18.72 -6.04 -5.17
CA LEU A 217 -19.13 -4.75 -4.65
C LEU A 217 -20.48 -4.30 -5.22
N PRO A 218 -21.34 -3.65 -4.42
CA PRO A 218 -22.62 -3.10 -4.91
C PRO A 218 -22.44 -1.98 -5.95
N LEU A 219 -21.20 -1.63 -6.26
CA LEU A 219 -20.79 -0.68 -7.29
C LEU A 219 -20.82 -1.25 -8.71
N ALA A 220 -21.09 -2.53 -8.91
CA ALA A 220 -21.08 -3.19 -10.22
C ALA A 220 -21.96 -2.47 -11.28
N LEU A 221 -23.01 -1.77 -10.83
CA LEU A 221 -23.88 -0.96 -11.71
C LEU A 221 -23.32 0.44 -12.00
N ALA A 222 -22.41 0.96 -11.16
CA ALA A 222 -21.86 2.31 -11.30
C ALA A 222 -20.48 2.34 -12.01
N VAL A 223 -19.82 1.18 -12.15
CA VAL A 223 -18.45 1.07 -12.69
C VAL A 223 -18.34 1.56 -14.14
N THR A 224 -19.44 1.61 -14.89
CA THR A 224 -19.47 2.12 -16.27
C THR A 224 -19.61 3.64 -16.34
N GLU A 225 -19.91 4.32 -15.25
CA GLU A 225 -20.08 5.77 -15.21
C GLU A 225 -18.78 6.50 -14.94
N PRO A 226 -18.52 7.66 -15.57
CA PRO A 226 -17.39 8.51 -15.21
C PRO A 226 -17.49 8.92 -13.75
N GLY A 227 -16.40 8.74 -12.99
CA GLY A 227 -16.36 9.13 -11.58
C GLY A 227 -16.79 8.02 -10.59
N TRP A 228 -17.10 6.81 -11.05
CA TRP A 228 -17.43 5.68 -10.15
C TRP A 228 -16.39 5.46 -9.04
N LEU A 229 -15.13 5.78 -9.32
CA LEU A 229 -14.03 5.59 -8.38
C LEU A 229 -14.11 6.55 -7.17
N ASP A 230 -14.80 7.70 -7.29
CA ASP A 230 -15.04 8.61 -6.16
C ASP A 230 -15.92 7.98 -5.08
N ALA A 231 -16.90 7.17 -5.50
CA ALA A 231 -17.79 6.45 -4.61
C ALA A 231 -17.19 5.12 -4.11
N ALA A 232 -16.08 4.67 -4.71
CA ALA A 232 -15.45 3.41 -4.38
C ALA A 232 -14.79 3.43 -2.99
N PRO A 233 -14.69 2.28 -2.30
CA PRO A 233 -13.91 2.15 -1.08
C PRO A 233 -12.48 2.66 -1.25
N ARG A 234 -11.90 3.22 -0.19
CA ARG A 234 -10.58 3.87 -0.23
C ARG A 234 -9.45 2.95 -0.72
N TYR A 235 -9.51 1.67 -0.39
CA TYR A 235 -8.50 0.71 -0.84
C TYR A 235 -8.50 0.55 -2.38
N LEU A 236 -9.66 0.62 -3.04
CA LEU A 236 -9.77 0.62 -4.50
C LEU A 236 -9.20 1.90 -5.12
N GLN A 237 -9.55 3.07 -4.57
CA GLN A 237 -8.99 4.35 -5.02
C GLN A 237 -7.46 4.35 -4.97
N LEU A 238 -6.87 3.75 -3.93
CA LEU A 238 -5.42 3.63 -3.77
C LEU A 238 -4.79 2.60 -4.71
N ALA A 239 -5.53 1.56 -5.10
CA ALA A 239 -5.06 0.51 -6.00
C ALA A 239 -5.22 0.87 -7.50
N ALA A 240 -6.14 1.75 -7.84
CA ALA A 240 -6.52 2.03 -9.22
C ALA A 240 -5.35 2.46 -10.14
N PRO A 241 -4.37 3.29 -9.73
CA PRO A 241 -3.22 3.62 -10.57
C PRO A 241 -2.37 2.39 -10.91
N ASP A 242 -2.09 1.53 -9.93
CA ASP A 242 -1.32 0.29 -10.12
C ASP A 242 -2.08 -0.67 -11.03
N TRP A 243 -3.39 -0.75 -10.88
CA TRP A 243 -4.27 -1.58 -11.67
C TRP A 243 -4.33 -1.11 -13.13
N ALA A 244 -4.55 0.18 -13.39
CA ALA A 244 -4.52 0.74 -14.74
C ALA A 244 -3.19 0.43 -15.44
N ALA A 245 -2.07 0.65 -14.76
CA ALA A 245 -0.74 0.35 -15.28
C ALA A 245 -0.54 -1.15 -15.56
N ALA A 246 -1.07 -2.03 -14.70
CA ALA A 246 -1.02 -3.49 -14.89
C ALA A 246 -1.83 -3.92 -16.12
N ALA A 247 -3.06 -3.42 -16.27
CA ALA A 247 -3.92 -3.71 -17.41
C ALA A 247 -3.31 -3.27 -18.74
N VAL A 248 -2.68 -2.08 -18.78
CA VAL A 248 -1.95 -1.60 -19.97
C VAL A 248 -0.75 -2.50 -20.30
N ARG A 249 0.02 -2.93 -19.31
CA ARG A 249 1.15 -3.85 -19.53
C ARG A 249 0.70 -5.21 -20.03
N SER A 250 -0.35 -5.79 -19.43
CA SER A 250 -0.93 -7.08 -19.83
C SER A 250 -1.47 -6.98 -21.28
N MET A 251 -2.22 -5.93 -21.58
CA MET A 251 -2.71 -5.64 -22.93
C MET A 251 -1.58 -5.64 -23.96
N ALA A 252 -0.52 -4.88 -23.72
CA ALA A 252 0.62 -4.75 -24.62
C ALA A 252 1.41 -6.07 -24.74
N GLY A 253 1.65 -6.76 -23.65
CA GLY A 253 2.39 -8.02 -23.63
C GLY A 253 1.66 -9.16 -24.34
N HIS A 254 0.34 -9.26 -24.16
CA HIS A 254 -0.46 -10.25 -24.88
C HIS A 254 -0.59 -9.92 -26.38
N ALA A 255 -0.74 -8.65 -26.74
CA ALA A 255 -0.75 -8.24 -28.15
C ALA A 255 0.58 -8.56 -28.83
N ALA A 256 1.71 -8.26 -28.21
CA ALA A 256 3.04 -8.60 -28.71
C ALA A 256 3.26 -10.12 -28.88
N ALA A 257 2.62 -10.94 -28.04
CA ALA A 257 2.65 -12.39 -28.13
C ALA A 257 1.59 -13.00 -29.04
N GLY A 258 0.79 -12.19 -29.76
CA GLY A 258 -0.29 -12.65 -30.64
C GLY A 258 -1.51 -13.24 -29.91
N ARG A 259 -1.61 -13.08 -28.59
CA ARG A 259 -2.70 -13.61 -27.75
C ARG A 259 -3.86 -12.60 -27.69
N TRP A 260 -4.51 -12.38 -28.81
CA TRP A 260 -5.46 -11.27 -29.02
C TRP A 260 -6.66 -11.28 -28.09
N GLN A 261 -7.19 -12.46 -27.73
CA GLN A 261 -8.31 -12.57 -26.79
C GLN A 261 -7.93 -12.02 -25.40
N ARG A 262 -6.77 -12.41 -24.88
CA ARG A 262 -6.29 -11.90 -23.58
C ARG A 262 -5.94 -10.42 -23.66
N ALA A 263 -5.35 -9.97 -24.77
CA ALA A 263 -5.10 -8.56 -25.00
C ALA A 263 -6.40 -7.73 -24.98
N ALA A 264 -7.49 -8.24 -25.58
CA ALA A 264 -8.80 -7.59 -25.60
C ALA A 264 -9.42 -7.48 -24.19
N ILE A 265 -9.34 -8.53 -23.38
CA ILE A 265 -9.82 -8.51 -21.98
C ILE A 265 -9.06 -7.45 -21.18
N SER A 266 -7.72 -7.45 -21.27
CA SER A 266 -6.88 -6.45 -20.57
C SER A 266 -7.12 -5.03 -21.08
N ALA A 267 -7.44 -4.85 -22.38
CA ALA A 267 -7.81 -3.56 -22.96
C ALA A 267 -9.10 -3.01 -22.35
N GLN A 268 -10.11 -3.84 -22.17
CA GLN A 268 -11.36 -3.44 -21.53
C GLN A 268 -11.12 -3.02 -20.07
N ALA A 269 -10.35 -3.80 -19.31
CA ALA A 269 -9.98 -3.45 -17.94
C ALA A 269 -9.21 -2.12 -17.89
N ALA A 270 -8.24 -1.91 -18.79
CA ALA A 270 -7.46 -0.68 -18.86
C ALA A 270 -8.34 0.55 -19.10
N VAL A 271 -9.30 0.49 -20.04
CA VAL A 271 -10.25 1.58 -20.33
C VAL A 271 -11.14 1.86 -19.13
N LEU A 272 -11.69 0.82 -18.51
CA LEU A 272 -12.58 0.95 -17.36
C LEU A 272 -11.91 1.67 -16.20
N ILE A 273 -10.73 1.19 -15.79
CA ILE A 273 -10.03 1.73 -14.62
C ILE A 273 -9.46 3.12 -14.91
N SER A 274 -8.89 3.35 -16.11
CA SER A 274 -8.39 4.67 -16.47
C SER A 274 -9.52 5.70 -16.60
N GLY A 275 -10.72 5.29 -17.00
CA GLY A 275 -11.94 6.12 -17.02
C GLY A 275 -12.35 6.56 -15.62
N GLY A 276 -12.33 5.65 -14.64
CA GLY A 276 -12.53 5.97 -13.23
C GLY A 276 -11.50 6.97 -12.70
N LEU A 277 -10.22 6.78 -13.02
CA LEU A 277 -9.14 7.71 -12.64
C LEU A 277 -9.31 9.09 -13.31
N ALA A 278 -9.71 9.15 -14.57
CA ALA A 278 -9.97 10.41 -15.28
C ALA A 278 -11.12 11.21 -14.65
N GLY A 279 -12.12 10.52 -14.07
CA GLY A 279 -13.20 11.12 -13.29
C GLY A 279 -12.74 11.79 -12.00
N LEU A 280 -11.66 11.30 -11.36
CA LEU A 280 -11.08 11.92 -10.16
C LEU A 280 -10.44 13.31 -10.43
N GLY A 281 -10.25 13.67 -11.69
CA GLY A 281 -9.82 14.99 -12.14
C GLY A 281 -8.36 15.06 -12.57
N GLY A 282 -8.05 16.23 -13.19
CA GLY A 282 -6.73 16.50 -13.76
C GLY A 282 -6.63 16.22 -15.25
N GLU A 283 -6.01 17.15 -15.98
CA GLU A 283 -5.81 17.06 -17.43
C GLU A 283 -4.97 15.83 -17.79
N THR A 284 -3.88 15.60 -17.06
CA THR A 284 -2.97 14.47 -17.27
C THR A 284 -3.66 13.11 -17.18
N LEU A 285 -4.63 12.92 -16.28
CA LEU A 285 -5.37 11.67 -16.16
C LEU A 285 -6.36 11.48 -17.32
N ARG A 286 -6.98 12.56 -17.81
CA ARG A 286 -7.85 12.53 -18.99
C ARG A 286 -7.07 12.22 -20.25
N ASP A 287 -5.90 12.82 -20.44
CA ASP A 287 -5.01 12.56 -21.57
C ASP A 287 -4.52 11.10 -21.57
N ALA A 288 -4.11 10.59 -20.40
CA ALA A 288 -3.73 9.19 -20.24
C ALA A 288 -4.90 8.24 -20.58
N HIS A 289 -6.12 8.54 -20.12
CA HIS A 289 -7.30 7.76 -20.47
C HIS A 289 -7.58 7.78 -21.97
N ALA A 290 -7.49 8.92 -22.64
CA ALA A 290 -7.68 9.04 -24.08
C ALA A 290 -6.67 8.19 -24.86
N ALA A 291 -5.39 8.23 -24.47
CA ALA A 291 -4.34 7.42 -25.09
C ALA A 291 -4.58 5.91 -24.90
N ILE A 292 -4.97 5.49 -23.69
CA ILE A 292 -5.32 4.10 -23.38
C ILE A 292 -6.51 3.65 -24.22
N THR A 293 -7.55 4.47 -24.31
CA THR A 293 -8.77 4.16 -25.09
C THR A 293 -8.45 3.98 -26.57
N THR A 294 -7.62 4.85 -27.15
CA THR A 294 -7.17 4.73 -28.53
C THR A 294 -6.44 3.41 -28.75
N ARG A 295 -5.49 3.08 -27.91
CA ARG A 295 -4.72 1.83 -28.02
C ARG A 295 -5.59 0.58 -27.83
N ALA A 296 -6.52 0.63 -26.89
CA ALA A 296 -7.49 -0.45 -26.67
C ALA A 296 -8.38 -0.69 -27.89
N ALA A 297 -8.83 0.38 -28.55
CA ALA A 297 -9.64 0.28 -29.79
C ALA A 297 -8.89 -0.42 -30.92
N GLU A 298 -7.60 -0.14 -31.11
CA GLU A 298 -6.75 -0.82 -32.10
C GLU A 298 -6.66 -2.33 -31.83
N ILE A 299 -6.45 -2.71 -30.55
CA ILE A 299 -6.35 -4.12 -30.15
C ILE A 299 -7.69 -4.84 -30.33
N LEU A 300 -8.79 -4.22 -29.92
CA LEU A 300 -10.13 -4.79 -30.09
C LEU A 300 -10.49 -4.97 -31.58
N ALA A 301 -10.10 -4.04 -32.45
CA ALA A 301 -10.28 -4.17 -33.88
C ALA A 301 -9.47 -5.36 -34.42
N THR A 302 -8.22 -5.50 -34.06
CA THR A 302 -7.37 -6.62 -34.46
C THR A 302 -7.92 -7.96 -33.97
N TYR A 303 -8.40 -8.02 -32.72
CA TYR A 303 -9.05 -9.22 -32.17
C TYR A 303 -10.29 -9.63 -32.99
N ARG A 304 -11.17 -8.67 -33.31
CA ARG A 304 -12.36 -8.96 -34.15
C ARG A 304 -11.98 -9.54 -35.51
N LEU A 305 -10.94 -9.00 -36.15
CA LEU A 305 -10.43 -9.53 -37.42
C LEU A 305 -9.90 -10.97 -37.27
N SER A 306 -9.17 -11.26 -36.16
CA SER A 306 -8.64 -12.60 -35.90
C SER A 306 -9.71 -13.65 -35.58
N CYS A 307 -10.93 -13.24 -35.19
CA CYS A 307 -12.07 -14.14 -34.98
C CYS A 307 -12.88 -14.38 -36.26
N SER A 308 -12.62 -13.59 -37.33
CA SER A 308 -13.35 -13.67 -38.58
C SER A 308 -12.65 -14.50 -39.67
N THR A 309 -11.43 -14.93 -39.36
CA THR A 309 -10.58 -15.83 -40.17
C THR A 309 -10.57 -17.23 -39.59
#